data_a344c0488892a35ba2447de3efbd12c6
#
_entry.id   a344c0488892a35ba2447de3efbd12c6
#
_cell.length_a   1.000
_cell.length_b   1.000
_cell.length_c   1.000
_cell.angle_alpha   90.00
_cell.angle_beta   90.00
_cell.angle_gamma   90.00
#
_symmetry.space_group_name_H-M   'P 1'
#
loop_
_entity.id
_entity.type
_entity.pdbx_description
1 polymer ?
#
loop_
_entity_poly.entity_id
_entity_poly.type
_entity_poly.pdbx_seq_one_letter_code
_entity_poly.pdbx_strand_id
1 'polypeptide(L)'
;MRTSTAFLAATLTTLVLLSFFPRSTAVAADSLSNGFPCPSNAALTCVMQGLDGVRGLAFAPDGALYVAEAGHGGDGPCITQSGVQVCYGPSGAISRLSAGVQQRVLEHLPSLAINDPSRPKAKGQAANGPTDIGFAVDDEEDGDVPGTWSTYITIGLQNDPRLRDLLGPAGPSFARVLRVAPDGTIGFVGDPGTYEIENNPDDGPIESNPFGLLVEPGRRLIADASANALIRVVGNSHPHISTVATFPSRPQGRPTDSVPTSVSAGPDHAYYVSELTGIPFATWNAAIYKVAPGKEPEVFLDGFRMITDFAFDADWNVYVLQYGTVPGTTFGQSGVLTRVAVDGTRTTVLSGLRTPTSVAVGPDGSVYVSNVGNPPSNGEVVRVAPPQ
;
A
#
# COMPACT_ATOMS: atom_id res chain seq x y z
N MET A 1 -75.45 -30.49 7.09
CA MET A 1 -74.41 -29.48 7.52
C MET A 1 -73.18 -29.73 6.68
N ARG A 2 -72.92 -28.87 5.68
CA ARG A 2 -71.76 -28.96 4.78
C ARG A 2 -70.89 -27.78 5.11
N THR A 3 -69.68 -28.01 5.61
CA THR A 3 -68.66 -26.98 5.84
C THR A 3 -67.78 -26.88 4.60
N SER A 4 -67.80 -25.73 3.94
CA SER A 4 -66.89 -25.38 2.83
C SER A 4 -65.59 -24.81 3.39
N THR A 5 -64.50 -25.42 3.02
CA THR A 5 -63.13 -24.94 3.28
C THR A 5 -62.67 -24.13 2.06
N ALA A 6 -62.43 -22.84 2.26
CA ALA A 6 -61.84 -21.98 1.22
C ALA A 6 -60.33 -22.05 1.29
N PHE A 7 -59.68 -22.39 0.16
CA PHE A 7 -58.23 -22.28 -0.02
C PHE A 7 -57.88 -20.87 -0.44
N LEU A 8 -57.05 -20.20 0.37
CA LEU A 8 -56.41 -18.94 0.02
C LEU A 8 -55.11 -19.26 -0.74
N ALA A 9 -55.04 -18.90 -2.01
CA ALA A 9 -53.79 -18.93 -2.78
C ALA A 9 -53.02 -17.65 -2.54
N ALA A 10 -51.85 -17.75 -1.90
CA ALA A 10 -50.90 -16.65 -1.75
C ALA A 10 -50.00 -16.62 -2.99
N THR A 11 -50.16 -15.61 -3.81
CA THR A 11 -49.23 -15.28 -4.91
C THR A 11 -47.99 -14.60 -4.36
N LEU A 12 -46.87 -15.30 -4.41
CA LEU A 12 -45.54 -14.77 -4.08
C LEU A 12 -45.05 -13.90 -5.28
N THR A 13 -45.09 -12.60 -5.12
CA THR A 13 -44.49 -11.65 -6.09
C THR A 13 -43.02 -11.53 -5.79
N THR A 14 -42.17 -12.16 -6.61
CA THR A 14 -40.71 -12.04 -6.52
C THR A 14 -40.30 -10.64 -7.05
N LEU A 15 -39.93 -9.77 -6.14
CA LEU A 15 -39.34 -8.45 -6.46
C LEU A 15 -37.91 -8.66 -6.87
N VAL A 16 -37.61 -8.63 -8.17
CA VAL A 16 -36.24 -8.60 -8.69
C VAL A 16 -35.71 -7.17 -8.51
N LEU A 17 -34.91 -6.96 -7.47
CA LEU A 17 -34.11 -5.75 -7.32
C LEU A 17 -32.95 -5.80 -8.32
N LEU A 18 -33.13 -5.16 -9.47
CA LEU A 18 -32.03 -4.83 -10.37
C LEU A 18 -31.18 -3.73 -9.71
N SER A 19 -30.09 -4.12 -9.07
CA SER A 19 -29.04 -3.20 -8.63
C SER A 19 -28.36 -2.61 -9.86
N PHE A 20 -28.68 -1.37 -10.16
CA PHE A 20 -27.93 -0.55 -11.13
C PHE A 20 -26.58 -0.18 -10.49
N PHE A 21 -25.53 -0.98 -10.73
CA PHE A 21 -24.18 -0.47 -10.60
C PHE A 21 -23.90 0.44 -11.79
N PRO A 22 -23.42 1.69 -11.57
CA PRO A 22 -22.95 2.50 -12.67
C PRO A 22 -21.81 1.75 -13.37
N ARG A 23 -21.99 1.45 -14.64
CA ARG A 23 -20.92 0.91 -15.47
C ARG A 23 -19.83 1.97 -15.54
N SER A 24 -18.72 1.76 -14.82
CA SER A 24 -17.47 2.48 -15.01
C SER A 24 -17.05 2.32 -16.47
N THR A 25 -16.91 3.43 -17.18
CA THR A 25 -16.44 3.42 -18.57
C THR A 25 -14.97 3.04 -18.58
N ALA A 26 -14.63 1.88 -19.12
CA ALA A 26 -13.25 1.48 -19.36
C ALA A 26 -12.59 2.53 -20.28
N VAL A 27 -11.57 3.22 -19.78
CA VAL A 27 -10.75 4.12 -20.56
C VAL A 27 -9.72 3.27 -21.29
N ALA A 28 -9.79 3.24 -22.63
CA ALA A 28 -8.79 2.59 -23.45
C ALA A 28 -7.42 3.27 -23.24
N ALA A 29 -6.35 2.49 -23.13
CA ALA A 29 -4.99 2.94 -22.80
C ALA A 29 -4.40 4.00 -23.77
N ASP A 30 -5.04 4.26 -24.91
CA ASP A 30 -4.53 5.15 -25.97
C ASP A 30 -4.84 6.65 -25.77
N SER A 31 -5.53 7.07 -24.70
CA SER A 31 -6.02 8.46 -24.58
C SER A 31 -5.44 9.32 -23.47
N LEU A 32 -4.44 8.85 -22.69
CA LEU A 32 -3.92 9.57 -21.51
C LEU A 32 -2.43 9.97 -21.61
N SER A 33 -1.94 10.37 -22.78
CA SER A 33 -0.59 10.91 -22.90
C SER A 33 -0.56 12.42 -22.64
N ASN A 34 -0.44 12.82 -21.39
CA ASN A 34 -0.03 14.19 -21.04
C ASN A 34 1.43 14.17 -20.50
N GLY A 35 2.38 14.25 -21.39
CA GLY A 35 3.63 14.96 -21.16
C GLY A 35 4.89 14.17 -20.84
N PHE A 36 4.85 12.86 -20.52
CA PHE A 36 6.06 12.03 -20.43
C PHE A 36 5.82 10.69 -21.11
N PRO A 37 6.62 10.35 -22.14
CA PRO A 37 6.50 9.03 -22.72
C PRO A 37 6.93 8.01 -21.67
N CYS A 38 6.00 7.14 -21.31
CA CYS A 38 6.30 5.94 -20.57
C CYS A 38 7.39 5.16 -21.34
N PRO A 39 8.50 4.80 -20.72
CA PRO A 39 9.56 4.10 -21.43
C PRO A 39 9.01 2.77 -21.96
N SER A 40 9.14 2.54 -23.26
CA SER A 40 8.82 1.24 -23.85
C SER A 40 9.97 0.80 -24.72
N ASN A 41 10.59 -0.32 -24.38
CA ASN A 41 11.52 -1.05 -25.21
C ASN A 41 11.27 -2.56 -25.02
N ALA A 42 11.99 -3.43 -25.71
CA ALA A 42 11.76 -4.87 -25.63
C ALA A 42 11.85 -5.48 -24.22
N ALA A 43 12.58 -4.82 -23.30
CA ALA A 43 12.77 -5.27 -21.92
C ALA A 43 11.90 -4.54 -20.89
N LEU A 44 11.38 -3.36 -21.23
CA LEU A 44 10.63 -2.49 -20.34
C LEU A 44 9.33 -2.04 -21.00
N THR A 45 8.20 -2.32 -20.39
CA THR A 45 6.88 -1.95 -20.91
C THR A 45 6.10 -1.20 -19.83
N CYS A 46 5.51 -0.06 -20.19
CA CYS A 46 4.52 0.58 -19.35
C CYS A 46 3.18 -0.16 -19.48
N VAL A 47 2.64 -0.61 -18.37
CA VAL A 47 1.39 -1.40 -18.35
C VAL A 47 0.21 -0.66 -17.76
N MET A 48 0.45 0.38 -16.93
CA MET A 48 -0.58 1.27 -16.40
C MET A 48 -0.07 2.71 -16.38
N GLN A 49 -0.98 3.69 -16.56
CA GLN A 49 -0.66 5.12 -16.60
C GLN A 49 -1.78 5.96 -15.98
N GLY A 50 -1.49 7.24 -15.69
CA GLY A 50 -2.48 8.19 -15.20
C GLY A 50 -2.96 7.87 -13.78
N LEU A 51 -2.15 7.14 -13.00
CA LEU A 51 -2.45 6.80 -11.62
C LEU A 51 -2.18 8.01 -10.71
N ASP A 52 -2.99 8.11 -9.65
CA ASP A 52 -2.99 9.27 -8.78
C ASP A 52 -2.28 8.98 -7.45
N GLY A 53 -1.01 9.35 -7.37
CA GLY A 53 -0.19 9.04 -6.20
C GLY A 53 0.02 7.52 -6.03
N VAL A 54 0.51 6.84 -7.07
CA VAL A 54 0.71 5.39 -7.10
C VAL A 54 1.54 4.90 -5.90
N ARG A 55 1.10 3.76 -5.30
CA ARG A 55 1.70 3.14 -4.12
C ARG A 55 1.84 1.63 -4.32
N GLY A 56 1.40 0.84 -3.34
CA GLY A 56 1.54 -0.61 -3.31
C GLY A 56 0.97 -1.35 -4.51
N LEU A 57 1.64 -2.43 -4.86
CA LEU A 57 1.29 -3.36 -5.96
C LEU A 57 1.06 -4.76 -5.39
N ALA A 58 -0.01 -5.42 -5.78
CA ALA A 58 -0.21 -6.83 -5.49
C ALA A 58 -0.94 -7.57 -6.61
N PHE A 59 -0.59 -8.84 -6.81
CA PHE A 59 -1.36 -9.74 -7.64
C PHE A 59 -2.44 -10.41 -6.81
N ALA A 60 -3.68 -10.32 -7.29
CA ALA A 60 -4.80 -11.05 -6.70
C ALA A 60 -4.77 -12.54 -7.09
N PRO A 61 -5.53 -13.41 -6.38
CA PRO A 61 -5.61 -14.82 -6.70
C PRO A 61 -6.09 -15.14 -8.12
N ASP A 62 -6.79 -14.21 -8.79
CA ASP A 62 -7.20 -14.31 -10.20
C ASP A 62 -6.11 -13.94 -11.20
N GLY A 63 -4.90 -13.58 -10.73
CA GLY A 63 -3.76 -13.17 -11.54
C GLY A 63 -3.82 -11.73 -12.04
N ALA A 64 -4.83 -10.93 -11.68
CA ALA A 64 -4.86 -9.52 -12.00
C ALA A 64 -3.91 -8.72 -11.09
N LEU A 65 -3.27 -7.68 -11.63
CA LEU A 65 -2.47 -6.74 -10.87
C LEU A 65 -3.37 -5.63 -10.31
N TYR A 66 -3.24 -5.37 -9.02
CA TYR A 66 -3.91 -4.26 -8.34
C TYR A 66 -2.89 -3.24 -7.85
N VAL A 67 -3.34 -2.00 -7.79
CA VAL A 67 -2.51 -0.83 -7.46
C VAL A 67 -3.26 0.06 -6.49
N ALA A 68 -2.64 0.38 -5.36
CA ALA A 68 -3.12 1.41 -4.45
C ALA A 68 -2.76 2.80 -4.99
N GLU A 69 -3.74 3.70 -5.05
CA GLU A 69 -3.56 5.12 -5.39
C GLU A 69 -3.85 5.96 -4.14
N ALA A 70 -2.82 6.63 -3.62
CA ALA A 70 -2.98 7.49 -2.44
C ALA A 70 -3.82 8.75 -2.71
N GLY A 71 -4.06 9.05 -3.99
CA GLY A 71 -4.82 10.21 -4.41
C GLY A 71 -4.00 11.51 -4.40
N HIS A 72 -4.71 12.63 -4.28
CA HIS A 72 -4.15 14.00 -4.30
C HIS A 72 -4.80 14.93 -3.25
N GLY A 73 -5.46 14.35 -2.22
CA GLY A 73 -6.18 15.13 -1.22
C GLY A 73 -7.37 15.89 -1.83
N GLY A 74 -7.63 17.08 -1.31
CA GLY A 74 -8.71 17.94 -1.78
C GLY A 74 -8.73 19.29 -1.06
N ASP A 75 -9.91 19.91 -1.03
CA ASP A 75 -10.16 21.20 -0.38
C ASP A 75 -10.96 21.03 0.95
N GLY A 76 -10.99 19.83 1.52
CA GLY A 76 -11.68 19.52 2.78
C GLY A 76 -10.93 19.99 4.01
N PRO A 77 -11.30 19.50 5.23
CA PRO A 77 -10.57 19.82 6.45
C PRO A 77 -9.09 19.53 6.35
N CYS A 78 -8.26 20.35 7.00
CA CYS A 78 -6.81 20.29 6.90
C CYS A 78 -6.16 20.09 8.27
N ILE A 79 -4.99 19.44 8.26
CA ILE A 79 -4.08 19.35 9.40
C ILE A 79 -2.69 19.83 8.99
N THR A 80 -1.83 20.07 9.97
CA THR A 80 -0.41 20.39 9.70
C THR A 80 0.43 19.13 9.85
N GLN A 81 1.23 18.84 8.83
CA GLN A 81 2.17 17.71 8.78
C GLN A 81 3.57 18.25 8.52
N SER A 82 4.49 18.05 9.46
CA SER A 82 5.88 18.57 9.34
C SER A 82 5.95 20.04 8.91
N GLY A 83 5.06 20.89 9.43
CA GLY A 83 5.01 22.32 9.12
C GLY A 83 4.39 22.68 7.75
N VAL A 84 3.75 21.74 7.07
CA VAL A 84 3.04 21.92 5.80
C VAL A 84 1.56 21.62 5.98
N GLN A 85 0.69 22.42 5.39
CA GLN A 85 -0.74 22.15 5.40
C GLN A 85 -1.07 21.03 4.41
N VAL A 86 -1.74 19.97 4.91
CA VAL A 86 -2.30 18.89 4.11
C VAL A 86 -3.82 18.83 4.32
N CYS A 87 -4.58 18.64 3.24
CA CYS A 87 -6.03 18.71 3.29
C CYS A 87 -6.67 17.43 2.75
N TYR A 88 -7.79 17.09 3.35
CA TYR A 88 -8.59 15.93 2.99
C TYR A 88 -9.30 16.11 1.64
N GLY A 89 -9.37 15.01 0.89
CA GLY A 89 -10.28 14.81 -0.24
C GLY A 89 -10.51 13.31 -0.49
N PRO A 90 -11.65 12.94 -1.11
CA PRO A 90 -11.98 11.55 -1.42
C PRO A 90 -11.35 11.14 -2.78
N SER A 91 -10.05 11.33 -2.92
CA SER A 91 -9.33 11.12 -4.19
C SER A 91 -8.49 9.84 -4.23
N GLY A 92 -8.40 9.09 -3.13
CA GLY A 92 -7.77 7.78 -3.11
C GLY A 92 -8.57 6.75 -3.92
N ALA A 93 -7.87 5.75 -4.48
CA ALA A 93 -8.50 4.72 -5.30
C ALA A 93 -7.72 3.41 -5.29
N ILE A 94 -8.33 2.35 -5.83
CA ILE A 94 -7.66 1.12 -6.23
C ILE A 94 -7.90 0.91 -7.72
N SER A 95 -6.81 0.75 -8.46
CA SER A 95 -6.81 0.38 -9.87
C SER A 95 -6.45 -1.07 -10.07
N ARG A 96 -7.03 -1.69 -11.11
CA ARG A 96 -6.80 -3.07 -11.51
C ARG A 96 -6.38 -3.13 -12.97
N LEU A 97 -5.39 -3.98 -13.27
CA LEU A 97 -5.01 -4.36 -14.63
C LEU A 97 -5.32 -5.84 -14.82
N SER A 98 -6.18 -6.16 -15.77
CA SER A 98 -6.52 -7.53 -16.12
C SER A 98 -6.68 -7.65 -17.63
N ALA A 99 -6.05 -8.65 -18.24
CA ALA A 99 -6.10 -8.88 -19.68
C ALA A 99 -5.76 -7.62 -20.52
N GLY A 100 -4.83 -6.79 -20.04
CA GLY A 100 -4.41 -5.54 -20.69
C GLY A 100 -5.37 -4.35 -20.52
N VAL A 101 -6.44 -4.51 -19.74
CA VAL A 101 -7.42 -3.44 -19.45
C VAL A 101 -7.16 -2.88 -18.06
N GLN A 102 -6.85 -1.58 -17.99
CA GLN A 102 -6.75 -0.81 -16.76
C GLN A 102 -8.11 -0.22 -16.38
N GLN A 103 -8.48 -0.32 -15.10
CA GLN A 103 -9.75 0.19 -14.58
C GLN A 103 -9.61 0.52 -13.09
N ARG A 104 -10.17 1.65 -12.62
CA ARG A 104 -10.40 1.87 -11.19
C ARG A 104 -11.57 0.99 -10.74
N VAL A 105 -11.36 0.21 -9.69
CA VAL A 105 -12.35 -0.74 -9.13
C VAL A 105 -12.89 -0.31 -7.77
N LEU A 106 -12.19 0.60 -7.10
CA LEU A 106 -12.64 1.25 -5.87
C LEU A 106 -12.20 2.71 -5.92
N GLU A 107 -13.12 3.63 -5.68
CA GLU A 107 -12.89 5.07 -5.75
C GLU A 107 -13.38 5.76 -4.47
N HIS A 108 -13.07 7.03 -4.34
CA HIS A 108 -13.50 7.87 -3.23
C HIS A 108 -12.92 7.45 -1.86
N LEU A 109 -11.77 6.76 -1.87
CA LEU A 109 -11.05 6.46 -0.65
C LEU A 109 -10.43 7.74 -0.04
N PRO A 110 -10.20 7.75 1.29
CA PRO A 110 -9.65 8.92 1.96
C PRO A 110 -8.24 9.23 1.47
N SER A 111 -7.94 10.51 1.30
CA SER A 111 -6.64 11.01 0.88
C SER A 111 -6.35 12.34 1.58
N LEU A 112 -5.13 12.51 2.07
CA LEU A 112 -4.55 13.77 2.55
C LEU A 112 -3.38 14.12 1.64
N ALA A 113 -3.31 15.35 1.14
CA ALA A 113 -2.17 15.80 0.36
C ALA A 113 -1.91 17.30 0.56
N ILE A 114 -0.74 17.75 0.14
CA ILE A 114 -0.36 19.16 0.26
C ILE A 114 -1.41 20.05 -0.41
N ASN A 115 -1.97 20.96 0.36
CA ASN A 115 -2.80 22.06 -0.10
C ASN A 115 -2.47 23.31 0.74
N ASP A 116 -1.24 23.77 0.61
CA ASP A 116 -0.66 24.87 1.37
C ASP A 116 -0.51 26.09 0.44
N PRO A 117 -1.19 27.22 0.75
CA PRO A 117 -1.11 28.44 -0.05
C PRO A 117 0.31 28.97 -0.22
N SER A 118 1.24 28.66 0.70
CA SER A 118 2.65 29.04 0.58
C SER A 118 3.42 28.15 -0.40
N ARG A 119 2.85 27.01 -0.81
CA ARG A 119 3.46 26.01 -1.68
C ARG A 119 2.56 25.60 -2.86
N PRO A 120 2.03 26.52 -3.66
CA PRO A 120 1.00 26.23 -4.67
C PRO A 120 1.44 25.21 -5.73
N LYS A 121 2.75 25.12 -6.01
CA LYS A 121 3.33 24.16 -6.97
C LYS A 121 3.37 22.72 -6.41
N ALA A 122 3.22 22.55 -5.11
CA ALA A 122 3.20 21.24 -4.45
C ALA A 122 1.78 20.73 -4.16
N LYS A 123 0.74 21.46 -4.57
CA LYS A 123 -0.66 21.03 -4.35
C LYS A 123 -0.88 19.63 -4.92
N GLY A 124 -1.47 18.76 -4.10
CA GLY A 124 -1.75 17.35 -4.42
C GLY A 124 -0.56 16.40 -4.28
N GLN A 125 0.64 16.89 -3.95
CA GLN A 125 1.82 16.04 -3.75
C GLN A 125 1.87 15.48 -2.32
N ALA A 126 2.77 14.50 -2.10
CA ALA A 126 3.00 13.84 -0.80
C ALA A 126 1.70 13.28 -0.19
N ALA A 127 0.90 12.64 -1.01
CA ALA A 127 -0.39 12.11 -0.60
C ALA A 127 -0.25 10.92 0.36
N ASN A 128 -1.05 10.97 1.44
CA ASN A 128 -1.34 9.88 2.36
C ASN A 128 -2.79 9.44 2.16
N GLY A 129 -2.99 8.17 1.87
CA GLY A 129 -4.28 7.57 1.55
C GLY A 129 -4.10 6.05 1.49
N PRO A 130 -4.64 5.33 0.52
CA PRO A 130 -4.24 3.96 0.24
C PRO A 130 -2.74 3.84 0.01
N THR A 131 -2.04 3.09 0.89
CA THR A 131 -0.58 2.94 0.83
C THR A 131 -0.17 1.59 0.31
N ASP A 132 -0.90 0.52 0.66
CA ASP A 132 -0.62 -0.82 0.19
C ASP A 132 -1.90 -1.65 0.08
N ILE A 133 -1.81 -2.78 -0.64
CA ILE A 133 -2.93 -3.66 -0.93
C ILE A 133 -2.48 -5.11 -0.87
N GLY A 134 -3.33 -5.98 -0.34
CA GLY A 134 -3.09 -7.42 -0.30
C GLY A 134 -4.39 -8.20 -0.29
N PHE A 135 -4.28 -9.51 -0.49
CA PHE A 135 -5.41 -10.41 -0.62
C PHE A 135 -5.24 -11.63 0.27
N ALA A 136 -6.33 -12.11 0.86
CA ALA A 136 -6.39 -13.43 1.46
C ALA A 136 -7.64 -14.15 1.01
N VAL A 137 -7.52 -15.46 0.83
CA VAL A 137 -8.68 -16.34 0.69
C VAL A 137 -9.40 -16.36 2.04
N ASP A 138 -10.68 -16.12 2.00
CA ASP A 138 -11.53 -16.09 3.18
C ASP A 138 -11.73 -17.53 3.72
N ASP A 139 -11.75 -17.67 5.03
CA ASP A 139 -12.06 -18.91 5.73
C ASP A 139 -13.48 -18.85 6.32
N GLU A 140 -13.98 -20.00 6.76
CA GLU A 140 -15.33 -20.12 7.31
C GLU A 140 -15.52 -19.40 8.66
N GLU A 141 -14.43 -19.05 9.35
CA GLU A 141 -14.48 -18.44 10.70
C GLU A 141 -15.05 -17.01 10.68
N ASP A 142 -14.90 -16.30 9.57
CA ASP A 142 -15.42 -14.93 9.41
C ASP A 142 -16.82 -14.88 8.76
N GLY A 143 -17.44 -16.04 8.47
CA GLY A 143 -18.75 -16.14 7.82
C GLY A 143 -18.72 -15.85 6.32
N ASP A 144 -17.55 -15.85 5.73
CA ASP A 144 -17.34 -15.64 4.31
C ASP A 144 -17.57 -16.93 3.50
N VAL A 145 -17.75 -16.81 2.19
CA VAL A 145 -17.94 -17.96 1.30
C VAL A 145 -16.59 -18.60 1.01
N PRO A 146 -16.37 -19.89 1.35
CA PRO A 146 -15.12 -20.57 1.10
C PRO A 146 -14.68 -20.48 -0.36
N GLY A 147 -13.38 -20.16 -0.57
CA GLY A 147 -12.80 -20.04 -1.91
C GLY A 147 -12.99 -18.67 -2.57
N THR A 148 -13.63 -17.73 -1.90
CA THR A 148 -13.59 -16.31 -2.25
C THR A 148 -12.38 -15.65 -1.58
N TRP A 149 -12.08 -14.38 -1.91
CA TRP A 149 -11.03 -13.63 -1.25
C TRP A 149 -11.49 -12.23 -0.90
N SER A 150 -10.97 -11.73 0.20
CA SER A 150 -11.09 -10.34 0.61
C SER A 150 -9.86 -9.53 0.19
N THR A 151 -10.09 -8.26 -0.08
CA THR A 151 -9.04 -7.27 -0.34
C THR A 151 -8.79 -6.48 0.93
N TYR A 152 -7.53 -6.30 1.29
CA TYR A 152 -7.10 -5.50 2.44
C TYR A 152 -6.25 -4.33 1.95
N ILE A 153 -6.46 -3.16 2.55
CA ILE A 153 -5.83 -1.91 2.13
C ILE A 153 -5.39 -1.15 3.38
N THR A 154 -4.13 -0.77 3.46
CA THR A 154 -3.66 0.16 4.48
C THR A 154 -3.95 1.60 4.06
N ILE A 155 -4.44 2.41 5.01
CA ILE A 155 -4.68 3.85 4.83
C ILE A 155 -3.72 4.61 5.72
N GLY A 156 -2.75 5.29 5.11
CA GLY A 156 -1.72 6.05 5.82
C GLY A 156 -2.25 7.32 6.47
N LEU A 157 -1.45 7.89 7.39
CA LEU A 157 -1.69 9.20 7.99
C LEU A 157 -0.41 10.04 8.07
N GLN A 158 0.70 9.41 8.50
CA GLN A 158 1.99 10.06 8.70
C GLN A 158 1.91 11.27 9.65
N ASN A 159 1.21 11.10 10.75
CA ASN A 159 0.99 12.13 11.76
C ASN A 159 0.50 11.51 13.08
N ASP A 160 0.32 12.35 14.10
CA ASP A 160 -0.34 11.99 15.35
C ASP A 160 -1.80 11.57 15.07
N PRO A 161 -2.20 10.33 15.40
CA PRO A 161 -3.55 9.84 15.12
C PRO A 161 -4.66 10.61 15.87
N ARG A 162 -4.35 11.36 16.93
CA ARG A 162 -5.30 12.24 17.63
C ARG A 162 -5.76 13.40 16.75
N LEU A 163 -4.97 13.79 15.75
CA LEU A 163 -5.35 14.83 14.79
C LEU A 163 -6.45 14.40 13.81
N ARG A 164 -6.80 13.11 13.76
CA ARG A 164 -7.92 12.60 12.97
C ARG A 164 -9.23 13.35 13.27
N ASP A 165 -9.44 13.75 14.50
CA ASP A 165 -10.65 14.48 14.91
C ASP A 165 -10.82 15.82 14.19
N LEU A 166 -9.72 16.44 13.76
CA LEU A 166 -9.72 17.70 13.00
C LEU A 166 -10.16 17.50 11.54
N LEU A 167 -10.17 16.27 11.05
CA LEU A 167 -10.60 15.91 9.69
C LEU A 167 -12.11 15.62 9.61
N GLY A 168 -12.86 15.80 10.71
CA GLY A 168 -14.29 15.56 10.78
C GLY A 168 -14.66 14.10 10.47
N PRO A 169 -15.77 13.84 9.75
CA PRO A 169 -16.25 12.47 9.50
C PRO A 169 -15.27 11.56 8.73
N ALA A 170 -14.31 12.14 8.03
CA ALA A 170 -13.30 11.38 7.28
C ALA A 170 -12.12 10.92 8.17
N GLY A 171 -11.88 11.61 9.28
CA GLY A 171 -10.74 11.37 10.17
C GLY A 171 -10.58 9.91 10.62
N PRO A 172 -11.66 9.24 11.08
CA PRO A 172 -11.58 7.84 11.50
C PRO A 172 -11.15 6.85 10.41
N SER A 173 -11.04 7.28 9.16
CA SER A 173 -10.59 6.41 8.05
C SER A 173 -9.07 6.34 7.91
N PHE A 174 -8.32 7.25 8.53
CA PHE A 174 -6.86 7.31 8.43
C PHE A 174 -6.17 6.47 9.52
N ALA A 175 -4.93 6.07 9.27
CA ALA A 175 -4.15 5.17 10.11
C ALA A 175 -4.92 3.87 10.43
N ARG A 176 -5.51 3.25 9.39
CA ARG A 176 -6.35 2.05 9.51
C ARG A 176 -6.09 1.01 8.43
N VAL A 177 -6.62 -0.18 8.68
CA VAL A 177 -6.74 -1.25 7.67
C VAL A 177 -8.19 -1.38 7.24
N LEU A 178 -8.42 -1.18 5.95
CA LEU A 178 -9.70 -1.38 5.28
C LEU A 178 -9.78 -2.81 4.76
N ARG A 179 -10.95 -3.46 4.86
CA ARG A 179 -11.30 -4.71 4.18
C ARG A 179 -12.44 -4.45 3.21
N VAL A 180 -12.29 -4.97 2.00
CA VAL A 180 -13.38 -5.11 1.04
C VAL A 180 -13.69 -6.60 0.92
N ALA A 181 -14.86 -7.00 1.43
CA ALA A 181 -15.31 -8.38 1.40
C ALA A 181 -15.72 -8.80 -0.03
N PRO A 182 -15.86 -10.11 -0.33
CA PRO A 182 -16.25 -10.61 -1.66
C PRO A 182 -17.58 -10.07 -2.18
N ASP A 183 -18.51 -9.74 -1.30
CA ASP A 183 -19.80 -9.14 -1.63
C ASP A 183 -19.72 -7.62 -1.89
N GLY A 184 -18.52 -7.03 -1.77
CA GLY A 184 -18.29 -5.59 -1.90
C GLY A 184 -18.52 -4.80 -0.62
N THR A 185 -18.85 -5.43 0.50
CA THR A 185 -18.98 -4.75 1.80
C THR A 185 -17.62 -4.21 2.24
N ILE A 186 -17.60 -2.93 2.62
CA ILE A 186 -16.41 -2.24 3.08
C ILE A 186 -16.47 -2.03 4.59
N GLY A 187 -15.40 -2.41 5.28
CA GLY A 187 -15.26 -2.23 6.73
C GLY A 187 -13.82 -2.02 7.15
N PHE A 188 -13.62 -1.56 8.40
CA PHE A 188 -12.29 -1.46 9.00
C PHE A 188 -12.02 -2.69 9.87
N VAL A 189 -10.85 -3.30 9.68
CA VAL A 189 -10.44 -4.52 10.38
C VAL A 189 -9.19 -4.34 11.23
N GLY A 190 -8.76 -3.10 11.43
CA GLY A 190 -7.65 -2.75 12.31
C GLY A 190 -7.51 -1.24 12.45
N ASP A 191 -7.08 -0.78 13.62
CA ASP A 191 -6.79 0.62 13.93
C ASP A 191 -5.38 0.78 14.52
N PRO A 192 -4.33 0.70 13.66
CA PRO A 192 -2.96 0.97 14.08
C PRO A 192 -2.79 2.32 14.76
N GLY A 193 -3.51 3.35 14.30
CA GLY A 193 -3.44 4.68 14.91
C GLY A 193 -3.93 4.72 16.35
N THR A 194 -5.03 4.03 16.69
CA THR A 194 -5.46 3.92 18.09
C THR A 194 -4.50 3.05 18.89
N TYR A 195 -3.99 1.97 18.29
CA TYR A 195 -2.99 1.11 18.93
C TYR A 195 -1.72 1.89 19.28
N GLU A 196 -1.27 2.79 18.42
CA GLU A 196 -0.14 3.68 18.66
C GLU A 196 -0.39 4.62 19.84
N ILE A 197 -1.56 5.25 19.90
CA ILE A 197 -1.94 6.13 21.03
C ILE A 197 -1.89 5.38 22.38
N GLU A 198 -2.34 4.13 22.40
CA GLU A 198 -2.52 3.35 23.62
C GLU A 198 -1.24 2.62 24.05
N ASN A 199 -0.37 2.25 23.13
CA ASN A 199 0.77 1.36 23.40
C ASN A 199 2.13 1.98 23.10
N ASN A 200 2.25 2.89 22.11
CA ASN A 200 3.50 3.55 21.69
C ASN A 200 4.70 2.56 21.66
N PRO A 201 4.72 1.59 20.75
CA PRO A 201 5.63 0.45 20.82
C PRO A 201 7.12 0.79 20.73
N ASP A 202 7.49 1.93 20.13
CA ASP A 202 8.87 2.37 19.97
C ASP A 202 9.33 3.39 21.04
N ASP A 203 8.42 3.78 21.98
CA ASP A 203 8.61 4.84 22.96
C ASP A 203 8.96 6.21 22.34
N GLY A 204 8.63 6.40 21.05
CA GLY A 204 8.89 7.59 20.26
C GLY A 204 7.75 8.63 20.33
N PRO A 205 7.74 9.60 19.39
CA PRO A 205 6.59 10.45 19.16
C PRO A 205 5.36 9.63 18.78
N ILE A 206 4.18 9.96 19.30
CA ILE A 206 2.93 9.29 18.93
C ILE A 206 2.59 9.65 17.49
N GLU A 207 2.96 8.80 16.55
CA GLU A 207 2.70 8.96 15.12
C GLU A 207 2.43 7.59 14.47
N SER A 208 1.49 7.52 13.52
CA SER A 208 1.18 6.29 12.80
C SER A 208 1.07 6.55 11.30
N ASN A 209 1.65 5.66 10.53
CA ASN A 209 1.54 5.63 9.08
C ASN A 209 1.59 4.18 8.59
N PRO A 210 0.48 3.42 8.67
CA PRO A 210 0.38 2.09 8.10
C PRO A 210 0.78 2.13 6.62
N PHE A 211 1.96 1.61 6.28
CA PHE A 211 2.55 1.79 4.95
C PHE A 211 2.61 0.47 4.19
N GLY A 212 3.40 -0.49 4.63
CA GLY A 212 3.49 -1.81 4.00
C GLY A 212 2.53 -2.82 4.60
N LEU A 213 2.03 -3.76 3.79
CA LEU A 213 1.01 -4.73 4.17
C LEU A 213 1.35 -6.13 3.64
N LEU A 214 1.43 -7.10 4.54
CA LEU A 214 1.41 -8.52 4.21
C LEU A 214 0.09 -9.12 4.71
N VAL A 215 -0.67 -9.74 3.82
CA VAL A 215 -1.92 -10.40 4.14
C VAL A 215 -1.71 -11.92 4.12
N GLU A 216 -2.06 -12.56 5.24
CA GLU A 216 -2.07 -14.00 5.40
C GLU A 216 -3.46 -14.45 5.90
N PRO A 217 -3.86 -15.71 5.73
CA PRO A 217 -5.13 -16.20 6.26
C PRO A 217 -5.30 -15.84 7.75
N GLY A 218 -6.39 -15.17 8.09
CA GLY A 218 -6.74 -14.77 9.47
C GLY A 218 -5.89 -13.65 10.07
N ARG A 219 -4.84 -13.15 9.40
CA ARG A 219 -3.96 -12.09 9.94
C ARG A 219 -3.36 -11.17 8.89
N ARG A 220 -3.02 -9.95 9.32
CA ARG A 220 -2.34 -8.92 8.53
C ARG A 220 -1.13 -8.43 9.31
N LEU A 221 0.01 -8.31 8.63
CA LEU A 221 1.23 -7.69 9.15
C LEU A 221 1.34 -6.32 8.50
N ILE A 222 1.62 -5.32 9.29
CA ILE A 222 1.66 -3.92 8.86
C ILE A 222 3.01 -3.34 9.27
N ALA A 223 3.79 -2.90 8.30
CA ALA A 223 4.93 -2.04 8.55
C ALA A 223 4.39 -0.62 8.76
N ASP A 224 4.32 -0.18 10.03
CA ASP A 224 3.93 1.19 10.37
C ASP A 224 5.16 2.08 10.35
N ALA A 225 5.24 2.92 9.33
CA ALA A 225 6.43 3.70 9.03
C ALA A 225 6.71 4.80 10.06
N SER A 226 5.69 5.35 10.71
CA SER A 226 5.88 6.40 11.72
C SER A 226 6.02 5.84 13.14
N ALA A 227 5.39 4.70 13.43
CA ALA A 227 5.51 4.00 14.72
C ALA A 227 6.79 3.14 14.83
N ASN A 228 7.64 3.12 13.79
CA ASN A 228 8.86 2.30 13.72
C ASN A 228 8.62 0.82 14.12
N ALA A 229 7.47 0.27 13.76
CA ALA A 229 7.02 -1.03 14.24
C ALA A 229 6.46 -1.93 13.14
N LEU A 230 6.64 -3.25 13.31
CA LEU A 230 5.84 -4.27 12.64
C LEU A 230 4.68 -4.64 13.57
N ILE A 231 3.46 -4.38 13.12
CA ILE A 231 2.23 -4.62 13.85
C ILE A 231 1.49 -5.79 13.22
N ARG A 232 0.86 -6.62 14.05
CA ARG A 232 0.01 -7.72 13.60
C ARG A 232 -1.44 -7.48 14.01
N VAL A 233 -2.36 -7.65 13.06
CA VAL A 233 -3.81 -7.63 13.27
C VAL A 233 -4.36 -9.03 13.00
N VAL A 234 -5.06 -9.62 13.94
CA VAL A 234 -5.68 -10.96 13.85
C VAL A 234 -7.20 -10.84 13.97
N GLY A 235 -7.93 -11.52 13.10
CA GLY A 235 -9.41 -11.50 13.04
C GLY A 235 -9.95 -10.28 12.28
N ASN A 236 -11.18 -10.38 11.79
CA ASN A 236 -11.86 -9.32 11.04
C ASN A 236 -12.96 -8.64 11.87
N SER A 237 -13.81 -9.41 12.53
CA SER A 237 -14.96 -8.89 13.29
C SER A 237 -14.58 -8.30 14.65
N HIS A 238 -13.59 -8.88 15.32
CA HIS A 238 -13.04 -8.44 16.60
C HIS A 238 -11.51 -8.43 16.54
N PRO A 239 -10.93 -7.47 15.80
CA PRO A 239 -9.49 -7.48 15.54
C PRO A 239 -8.69 -7.30 16.82
N HIS A 240 -7.70 -8.19 17.02
CA HIS A 240 -6.70 -8.05 18.06
C HIS A 240 -5.40 -7.54 17.44
N ILE A 241 -4.87 -6.44 17.98
CA ILE A 241 -3.63 -5.81 17.50
C ILE A 241 -2.51 -6.09 18.50
N SER A 242 -1.34 -6.40 17.99
CA SER A 242 -0.12 -6.61 18.81
C SER A 242 1.13 -6.20 18.04
N THR A 243 2.14 -5.71 18.76
CA THR A 243 3.48 -5.47 18.20
C THR A 243 4.18 -6.81 17.99
N VAL A 244 4.78 -6.99 16.82
CA VAL A 244 5.63 -8.13 16.46
C VAL A 244 7.10 -7.78 16.70
N ALA A 245 7.50 -6.58 16.29
CA ALA A 245 8.86 -6.05 16.46
C ALA A 245 8.84 -4.52 16.40
N THR A 246 9.82 -3.89 17.04
CA THR A 246 10.17 -2.48 16.84
C THR A 246 11.54 -2.40 16.18
N PHE A 247 11.77 -1.34 15.40
CA PHE A 247 13.03 -1.15 14.68
C PHE A 247 13.78 0.03 15.28
N PRO A 248 15.01 -0.20 15.76
CA PRO A 248 15.75 0.84 16.47
C PRO A 248 16.22 1.95 15.52
N SER A 249 16.27 3.18 16.05
CA SER A 249 16.95 4.28 15.38
C SER A 249 18.39 3.93 15.03
N ARG A 250 18.83 4.30 13.83
CA ARG A 250 20.19 4.01 13.36
C ARG A 250 21.20 4.98 13.96
N PRO A 251 22.27 4.49 14.63
CA PRO A 251 23.22 5.33 15.39
C PRO A 251 24.30 6.01 14.55
N GLN A 252 24.31 5.90 13.22
CA GLN A 252 25.37 6.49 12.39
C GLN A 252 25.17 8.00 12.18
N GLY A 253 25.87 8.81 12.93
CA GLY A 253 25.84 10.26 12.87
C GLY A 253 24.79 10.85 13.79
N ARG A 254 23.71 11.41 13.23
CA ARG A 254 22.51 11.76 13.99
C ARG A 254 21.59 10.53 14.03
N PRO A 255 21.02 10.17 15.18
CA PRO A 255 20.00 9.14 15.23
C PRO A 255 18.88 9.49 14.25
N THR A 256 18.48 8.54 13.42
CA THR A 256 17.36 8.68 12.50
C THR A 256 16.39 7.54 12.76
N ASP A 257 15.10 7.79 12.63
CA ASP A 257 14.08 6.76 12.71
C ASP A 257 14.33 5.67 11.67
N SER A 258 13.87 4.47 11.95
CA SER A 258 13.98 3.35 11.02
C SER A 258 13.07 3.55 9.80
N VAL A 259 11.82 3.95 10.02
CA VAL A 259 10.80 4.14 8.97
C VAL A 259 10.59 2.85 8.17
N PRO A 260 10.02 1.77 8.76
CA PRO A 260 9.74 0.52 8.05
C PRO A 260 8.70 0.76 6.93
N THR A 261 8.95 0.21 5.73
CA THR A 261 8.17 0.53 4.54
C THR A 261 7.50 -0.66 3.87
N SER A 262 8.03 -1.86 4.04
CA SER A 262 7.44 -3.05 3.42
C SER A 262 7.66 -4.26 4.30
N VAL A 263 6.79 -5.26 4.18
CA VAL A 263 6.89 -6.54 4.88
C VAL A 263 6.55 -7.69 3.93
N SER A 264 7.36 -8.75 3.97
CA SER A 264 7.15 -9.97 3.19
C SER A 264 7.46 -11.21 4.04
N ALA A 265 6.79 -12.33 3.73
CA ALA A 265 7.15 -13.63 4.29
C ALA A 265 8.34 -14.22 3.54
N GLY A 266 9.28 -14.80 4.28
CA GLY A 266 10.43 -15.51 3.71
C GLY A 266 10.27 -17.02 3.66
N PRO A 267 11.26 -17.73 3.06
CA PRO A 267 11.25 -19.18 2.89
C PRO A 267 11.34 -19.96 4.20
N ASP A 268 11.76 -19.30 5.25
CA ASP A 268 12.01 -19.85 6.58
C ASP A 268 10.92 -19.49 7.60
N HIS A 269 9.77 -19.03 7.12
CA HIS A 269 8.63 -18.58 7.93
C HIS A 269 8.93 -17.36 8.83
N ALA A 270 10.05 -16.67 8.61
CA ALA A 270 10.31 -15.37 9.21
C ALA A 270 9.66 -14.25 8.37
N TYR A 271 9.40 -13.11 9.00
CA TYR A 271 9.04 -11.90 8.26
C TYR A 271 10.29 -11.12 7.91
N TYR A 272 10.25 -10.47 6.77
CA TYR A 272 11.30 -9.56 6.32
C TYR A 272 10.71 -8.18 6.19
N VAL A 273 11.41 -7.17 6.71
CA VAL A 273 10.92 -5.78 6.77
C VAL A 273 11.99 -4.83 6.27
N SER A 274 11.66 -4.03 5.27
CA SER A 274 12.56 -2.98 4.77
C SER A 274 12.38 -1.67 5.50
N GLU A 275 13.42 -0.82 5.47
CA GLU A 275 13.37 0.53 6.02
C GLU A 275 13.78 1.60 5.01
N LEU A 276 13.13 2.75 5.08
CA LEU A 276 13.48 3.95 4.32
C LEU A 276 14.61 4.74 5.02
N THR A 277 14.62 4.72 6.32
CA THR A 277 15.31 5.62 7.27
C THR A 277 14.73 7.04 7.30
N GLY A 278 14.83 7.70 8.44
CA GLY A 278 14.39 9.08 8.63
C GLY A 278 15.39 10.11 8.05
N ILE A 279 14.97 11.38 8.06
CA ILE A 279 15.80 12.52 7.66
C ILE A 279 17.04 12.63 8.57
N PRO A 280 18.25 12.79 8.03
CA PRO A 280 18.60 13.27 6.69
C PRO A 280 18.81 12.18 5.61
N PHE A 281 18.23 10.99 5.74
CA PHE A 281 18.37 9.88 4.78
C PHE A 281 19.84 9.50 4.58
N ALA A 282 20.47 9.02 5.66
CA ALA A 282 21.87 8.66 5.68
C ALA A 282 22.26 7.73 4.53
N THR A 283 23.39 7.98 3.90
CA THR A 283 23.83 7.23 2.73
C THR A 283 24.14 5.79 3.11
N TRP A 284 23.57 4.82 2.38
CA TRP A 284 23.83 3.38 2.50
C TRP A 284 23.52 2.78 3.88
N ASN A 285 22.58 3.36 4.59
CA ASN A 285 22.22 2.96 5.94
C ASN A 285 20.87 2.21 6.01
N ALA A 286 20.11 2.16 4.93
CA ALA A 286 18.87 1.42 4.85
C ALA A 286 19.15 -0.10 4.72
N ALA A 287 18.32 -0.90 5.37
CA ALA A 287 18.44 -2.35 5.44
C ALA A 287 17.09 -3.05 5.26
N ILE A 288 17.16 -4.35 5.04
CA ILE A 288 16.06 -5.28 5.22
C ILE A 288 16.40 -6.11 6.46
N TYR A 289 15.47 -6.13 7.40
CA TYR A 289 15.55 -6.94 8.61
C TYR A 289 14.83 -8.26 8.44
N LYS A 290 15.36 -9.30 9.09
CA LYS A 290 14.67 -10.54 9.35
C LYS A 290 14.07 -10.49 10.75
N VAL A 291 12.79 -10.79 10.86
CA VAL A 291 12.03 -10.85 12.12
C VAL A 291 11.53 -12.27 12.30
N ALA A 292 12.29 -13.06 13.06
CA ALA A 292 11.89 -14.41 13.42
C ALA A 292 10.99 -14.39 14.68
N PRO A 293 10.06 -15.35 14.84
CA PRO A 293 9.16 -15.38 15.99
C PRO A 293 9.90 -15.35 17.34
N GLY A 294 9.58 -14.37 18.18
CA GLY A 294 10.19 -14.23 19.52
C GLY A 294 11.67 -13.84 19.53
N LYS A 295 12.19 -13.31 18.45
CA LYS A 295 13.55 -12.80 18.33
C LYS A 295 13.54 -11.31 18.00
N GLU A 296 14.61 -10.62 18.43
CA GLU A 296 14.89 -9.26 17.98
C GLU A 296 15.14 -9.24 16.47
N PRO A 297 14.79 -8.13 15.78
CA PRO A 297 15.09 -7.96 14.37
C PRO A 297 16.59 -8.05 14.08
N GLU A 298 16.96 -8.86 13.10
CA GLU A 298 18.35 -9.02 12.65
C GLU A 298 18.50 -8.43 11.25
N VAL A 299 19.62 -7.75 10.97
CA VAL A 299 19.91 -7.26 9.61
C VAL A 299 20.12 -8.45 8.67
N PHE A 300 19.28 -8.55 7.66
CA PHE A 300 19.35 -9.56 6.60
C PHE A 300 20.15 -9.06 5.39
N LEU A 301 19.81 -7.89 4.88
CA LEU A 301 20.53 -7.21 3.78
C LEU A 301 20.72 -5.74 4.14
N ASP A 302 21.89 -5.20 3.87
CA ASP A 302 22.23 -3.79 4.10
C ASP A 302 22.92 -3.15 2.89
N GLY A 303 23.44 -1.92 3.07
CA GLY A 303 24.14 -1.18 2.03
C GLY A 303 23.23 -0.61 0.95
N PHE A 304 21.99 -0.30 1.32
CA PHE A 304 21.01 0.40 0.48
C PHE A 304 20.76 1.82 0.99
N ARG A 305 19.98 2.57 0.24
CA ARG A 305 19.54 3.89 0.62
C ARG A 305 18.05 4.05 0.31
N MET A 306 17.27 4.44 1.33
CA MET A 306 15.86 4.78 1.16
C MET A 306 15.08 3.65 0.46
N ILE A 307 15.04 2.46 1.06
CA ILE A 307 14.25 1.36 0.50
C ILE A 307 12.76 1.72 0.67
N THR A 308 12.02 1.74 -0.44
CA THR A 308 10.57 1.91 -0.40
C THR A 308 9.84 0.61 -0.36
N ASP A 309 10.38 -0.42 -1.04
CA ASP A 309 9.75 -1.73 -1.11
C ASP A 309 10.75 -2.80 -1.52
N PHE A 310 10.41 -4.06 -1.33
CA PHE A 310 11.15 -5.21 -1.83
C PHE A 310 10.22 -6.39 -2.09
N ALA A 311 10.63 -7.29 -2.99
CA ALA A 311 9.89 -8.50 -3.28
C ALA A 311 10.85 -9.68 -3.48
N PHE A 312 10.44 -10.89 -3.07
CA PHE A 312 11.11 -12.13 -3.42
C PHE A 312 10.59 -12.68 -4.75
N ASP A 313 11.47 -13.27 -5.55
CA ASP A 313 11.05 -14.13 -6.66
C ASP A 313 10.92 -15.61 -6.23
N ALA A 314 10.51 -16.47 -7.14
CA ALA A 314 10.30 -17.89 -6.86
C ALA A 314 11.60 -18.63 -6.47
N ASP A 315 12.76 -18.10 -6.86
CA ASP A 315 14.09 -18.63 -6.52
C ASP A 315 14.69 -17.94 -5.28
N TRP A 316 13.89 -17.14 -4.58
CA TRP A 316 14.27 -16.39 -3.37
C TRP A 316 15.34 -15.32 -3.58
N ASN A 317 15.52 -14.84 -4.81
CA ASN A 317 16.26 -13.62 -5.03
C ASN A 317 15.41 -12.42 -4.57
N VAL A 318 16.07 -11.36 -4.11
CA VAL A 318 15.40 -10.18 -3.57
C VAL A 318 15.50 -9.02 -4.57
N TYR A 319 14.38 -8.48 -4.97
CA TYR A 319 14.30 -7.22 -5.71
C TYR A 319 14.11 -6.07 -4.73
N VAL A 320 15.11 -5.21 -4.61
CA VAL A 320 15.12 -4.09 -3.65
C VAL A 320 14.91 -2.79 -4.42
N LEU A 321 13.83 -2.09 -4.11
CA LEU A 321 13.46 -0.81 -4.71
C LEU A 321 13.93 0.35 -3.81
N GLN A 322 14.74 1.23 -4.37
CA GLN A 322 15.28 2.40 -3.68
C GLN A 322 14.70 3.69 -4.27
N TYR A 323 14.19 4.57 -3.39
CA TYR A 323 13.59 5.85 -3.78
C TYR A 323 14.60 6.83 -4.40
N GLY A 324 15.85 6.80 -3.93
CA GLY A 324 16.91 7.61 -4.48
C GLY A 324 18.28 7.18 -3.96
N THR A 325 19.22 6.99 -4.87
CA THR A 325 20.56 6.46 -4.56
C THR A 325 21.65 7.52 -4.57
N VAL A 326 21.44 8.67 -5.23
CA VAL A 326 22.47 9.71 -5.41
C VAL A 326 22.26 10.83 -4.39
N PRO A 327 23.21 11.06 -3.45
CA PRO A 327 23.17 12.19 -2.53
C PRO A 327 23.22 13.54 -3.28
N GLY A 328 22.45 14.52 -2.81
CA GLY A 328 22.46 15.88 -3.40
C GLY A 328 21.67 16.03 -4.72
N THR A 329 21.09 14.96 -5.26
CA THR A 329 20.13 15.04 -6.36
C THR A 329 18.75 15.46 -5.83
N THR A 330 17.87 15.90 -6.74
CA THR A 330 16.48 16.16 -6.37
C THR A 330 15.87 14.90 -5.77
N PHE A 331 15.22 15.04 -4.63
CA PHE A 331 14.61 13.96 -3.87
C PHE A 331 13.72 13.08 -4.77
N GLY A 332 13.96 11.77 -4.77
CA GLY A 332 13.21 10.81 -5.56
C GLY A 332 13.48 10.78 -7.07
N GLN A 333 14.55 11.41 -7.57
CA GLN A 333 14.86 11.38 -9.03
C GLN A 333 15.95 10.40 -9.45
N SER A 334 16.47 9.59 -8.54
CA SER A 334 17.54 8.63 -8.81
C SER A 334 17.18 7.23 -8.29
N GLY A 335 15.92 6.84 -8.45
CA GLY A 335 15.44 5.54 -8.01
C GLY A 335 16.09 4.39 -8.76
N VAL A 336 16.32 3.28 -8.07
CA VAL A 336 16.99 2.09 -8.60
C VAL A 336 16.27 0.84 -8.11
N LEU A 337 16.07 -0.12 -9.00
CA LEU A 337 15.72 -1.49 -8.66
C LEU A 337 16.96 -2.37 -8.76
N THR A 338 17.34 -3.00 -7.65
CA THR A 338 18.47 -3.91 -7.55
C THR A 338 17.98 -5.32 -7.26
N ARG A 339 18.41 -6.31 -8.06
CA ARG A 339 18.25 -7.73 -7.73
C ARG A 339 19.45 -8.20 -6.93
N VAL A 340 19.20 -8.82 -5.81
CA VAL A 340 20.19 -9.52 -4.98
C VAL A 340 19.93 -11.01 -5.11
N ALA A 341 20.84 -11.74 -5.72
CA ALA A 341 20.74 -13.18 -5.84
C ALA A 341 21.02 -13.87 -4.50
N VAL A 342 20.61 -15.14 -4.36
CA VAL A 342 20.80 -15.93 -3.13
C VAL A 342 22.29 -16.04 -2.72
N ASP A 343 23.21 -15.98 -3.69
CA ASP A 343 24.67 -15.96 -3.45
C ASP A 343 25.20 -14.56 -3.03
N GLY A 344 24.33 -13.55 -2.91
CA GLY A 344 24.67 -12.18 -2.57
C GLY A 344 25.06 -11.29 -3.77
N THR A 345 25.11 -11.84 -4.99
CA THR A 345 25.40 -11.04 -6.19
C THR A 345 24.34 -9.96 -6.43
N ARG A 346 24.76 -8.70 -6.58
CA ARG A 346 23.88 -7.55 -6.81
C ARG A 346 23.92 -7.11 -8.26
N THR A 347 22.74 -6.99 -8.88
CA THR A 347 22.59 -6.54 -10.26
C THR A 347 21.56 -5.43 -10.35
N THR A 348 21.91 -4.30 -10.97
CA THR A 348 20.94 -3.24 -11.25
C THR A 348 20.00 -3.69 -12.36
N VAL A 349 18.71 -3.75 -12.08
CA VAL A 349 17.63 -4.12 -13.01
C VAL A 349 17.09 -2.89 -13.73
N LEU A 350 16.77 -1.83 -12.96
CA LEU A 350 16.31 -0.54 -13.47
C LEU A 350 17.04 0.59 -12.76
N SER A 351 17.25 1.69 -13.47
CA SER A 351 17.79 2.93 -12.91
C SER A 351 17.08 4.15 -13.50
N GLY A 352 17.22 5.31 -12.84
CA GLY A 352 16.58 6.55 -13.30
C GLY A 352 15.08 6.59 -13.02
N LEU A 353 14.57 5.73 -12.14
CA LEU A 353 13.19 5.79 -11.66
C LEU A 353 12.93 7.11 -10.93
N ARG A 354 11.69 7.57 -10.99
CA ARG A 354 11.25 8.82 -10.36
C ARG A 354 10.25 8.52 -9.26
N THR A 355 10.58 8.86 -8.02
CA THR A 355 9.71 8.60 -6.87
C THR A 355 9.05 7.19 -6.90
N PRO A 356 9.84 6.11 -7.09
CA PRO A 356 9.29 4.77 -7.15
C PRO A 356 8.79 4.34 -5.77
N THR A 357 7.68 3.61 -5.70
CA THR A 357 7.00 3.36 -4.43
C THR A 357 6.79 1.88 -4.10
N SER A 358 6.62 1.01 -5.10
CA SER A 358 6.42 -0.42 -4.84
C SER A 358 6.96 -1.30 -5.96
N VAL A 359 7.28 -2.55 -5.62
CA VAL A 359 7.74 -3.59 -6.52
C VAL A 359 6.99 -4.90 -6.25
N ALA A 360 6.52 -5.57 -7.30
CA ALA A 360 5.93 -6.90 -7.22
C ALA A 360 6.49 -7.83 -8.28
N VAL A 361 6.63 -9.11 -7.95
CA VAL A 361 6.98 -10.16 -8.91
C VAL A 361 5.69 -10.86 -9.36
N GLY A 362 5.46 -10.85 -10.67
CA GLY A 362 4.27 -11.47 -11.25
C GLY A 362 4.38 -13.00 -11.35
N PRO A 363 3.25 -13.67 -11.59
CA PRO A 363 3.21 -15.13 -11.73
C PRO A 363 4.06 -15.64 -12.89
N ASP A 364 4.36 -14.80 -13.87
CA ASP A 364 5.22 -15.08 -15.03
C ASP A 364 6.71 -14.78 -14.77
N GLY A 365 7.08 -14.40 -13.53
CA GLY A 365 8.43 -14.00 -13.15
C GLY A 365 8.82 -12.59 -13.61
N SER A 366 7.93 -11.85 -14.29
CA SER A 366 8.16 -10.44 -14.59
C SER A 366 8.10 -9.58 -13.34
N VAL A 367 8.87 -8.50 -13.33
CA VAL A 367 8.89 -7.55 -12.20
C VAL A 367 8.12 -6.28 -12.56
N TYR A 368 7.25 -5.87 -11.68
CA TYR A 368 6.42 -4.68 -11.84
C TYR A 368 6.82 -3.63 -10.82
N VAL A 369 6.91 -2.38 -11.25
CA VAL A 369 7.35 -1.27 -10.40
C VAL A 369 6.37 -0.10 -10.51
N SER A 370 5.84 0.37 -9.39
CA SER A 370 5.16 1.65 -9.29
C SER A 370 6.17 2.78 -9.39
N ASN A 371 6.01 3.66 -10.36
CA ASN A 371 6.91 4.77 -10.64
C ASN A 371 6.13 6.10 -10.72
N VAL A 372 6.80 7.22 -10.47
CA VAL A 372 6.21 8.57 -10.46
C VAL A 372 5.11 8.72 -9.39
N GLY A 373 5.37 8.20 -8.19
CA GLY A 373 4.37 8.13 -7.11
C GLY A 373 4.05 9.46 -6.40
N ASN A 374 4.78 10.55 -6.65
CA ASN A 374 4.57 11.80 -5.90
C ASN A 374 3.68 12.83 -6.62
N PRO A 375 3.87 13.17 -7.91
CA PRO A 375 2.96 14.07 -8.60
C PRO A 375 1.59 13.42 -8.83
N PRO A 376 0.48 14.15 -8.65
CA PRO A 376 -0.85 13.63 -8.98
C PRO A 376 -0.98 13.33 -10.47
N SER A 377 -1.79 12.30 -10.79
CA SER A 377 -2.21 11.90 -12.14
C SER A 377 -1.08 11.58 -13.15
N ASN A 378 0.14 11.35 -12.66
CA ASN A 378 1.29 10.99 -13.50
C ASN A 378 1.88 9.62 -13.14
N GLY A 379 1.31 8.93 -12.15
CA GLY A 379 1.76 7.62 -11.73
C GLY A 379 1.66 6.59 -12.85
N GLU A 380 2.63 5.70 -12.89
CA GLU A 380 2.71 4.61 -13.88
C GLU A 380 3.15 3.31 -13.22
N VAL A 381 2.83 2.20 -13.86
CA VAL A 381 3.42 0.90 -13.56
C VAL A 381 4.21 0.43 -14.76
N VAL A 382 5.49 0.16 -14.53
CA VAL A 382 6.39 -0.43 -15.53
C VAL A 382 6.62 -1.90 -15.26
N ARG A 383 6.64 -2.72 -16.31
CA ARG A 383 6.93 -4.15 -16.27
C ARG A 383 8.31 -4.40 -16.89
N VAL A 384 9.13 -5.15 -16.18
CA VAL A 384 10.40 -5.68 -16.68
C VAL A 384 10.22 -7.18 -16.96
N ALA A 385 10.61 -7.63 -18.15
CA ALA A 385 10.59 -9.05 -18.48
C ALA A 385 11.48 -9.85 -17.51
N PRO A 386 11.18 -11.15 -17.28
CA PRO A 386 12.03 -12.01 -16.47
C PRO A 386 13.48 -12.00 -16.98
N PRO A 387 14.49 -12.08 -16.10
CA PRO A 387 15.85 -12.30 -16.53
C PRO A 387 15.92 -13.63 -17.32
N GLN A 388 16.56 -13.58 -18.51
CA GLN A 388 16.76 -14.76 -19.34
C GLN A 388 17.86 -15.66 -18.78
#